data_e4ccd5a8ab33fa6912e6ef374b8fd9bf
#
_entry.id   e4ccd5a8ab33fa6912e6ef374b8fd9bf
#
_cell.length_a   1.000
_cell.length_b   1.000
_cell.length_c   1.000
_cell.angle_alpha   90.00
_cell.angle_beta   90.00
_cell.angle_gamma   90.00
#
_symmetry.space_group_name_H-M   'P 1'
#
loop_
_entity.id
_entity.type
_entity.pdbx_description
1 polymer ?
#
loop_
_entity_poly.entity_id
_entity_poly.type
_entity_poly.pdbx_seq_one_letter_code
_entity_poly.pdbx_strand_id
1 'polypeptide(L)'
;MASSNERKLFRVSVICILIFAVITSMIISLIWGSTPVSLAEIWHTLWSSELTDTSSQIIWNIRLPRNIVAALVGACLAVSGAILQAVMKNPLADPQIVGVSSGAGLAGVIIFILFPGYDHIVPLVAFLGAMAAAMMVYALAWKNGVRPSRIILAGVAVAAFLGSGISALLVFYGDRVQGALLWMVGGLAARSWPQVEVLFPYAIVGLIFACLGAKRLTILSLGDETAKGLGLKVEQTRFVMTAVAALLAAGAVSIAGLIGFVGLVIPHMLRLIIGNDYAYLLPGSALLGALVLVVSDTVGRVMWSPIEVPVGIIMAFFGAPFFLYLLRRDN
;
A
#
# COMPACT_ATOMS: atom_id res chain seq x y z
N MET A 1 -33.91 -7.68 10.73
CA MET A 1 -32.86 -6.62 10.64
C MET A 1 -32.06 -6.63 11.92
N ALA A 2 -30.72 -6.83 11.83
CA ALA A 2 -29.85 -6.79 13.01
C ALA A 2 -29.92 -5.39 13.66
N SER A 3 -29.96 -5.34 15.00
CA SER A 3 -30.00 -4.09 15.75
C SER A 3 -28.73 -3.26 15.48
N SER A 4 -28.78 -1.93 15.68
CA SER A 4 -27.61 -1.05 15.51
C SER A 4 -26.43 -1.50 16.37
N ASN A 5 -26.70 -2.08 17.56
CA ASN A 5 -25.69 -2.59 18.48
C ASN A 5 -25.06 -3.92 17.98
N GLU A 6 -25.86 -4.82 17.41
CA GLU A 6 -25.35 -6.08 16.84
C GLU A 6 -24.39 -5.81 15.68
N ARG A 7 -24.72 -4.84 14.81
CA ARG A 7 -23.81 -4.45 13.70
C ARG A 7 -22.50 -3.82 14.19
N LYS A 8 -22.56 -3.01 15.25
CA LYS A 8 -21.34 -2.44 15.85
C LYS A 8 -20.49 -3.54 16.48
N LEU A 9 -21.09 -4.45 17.24
CA LEU A 9 -20.39 -5.56 17.86
C LEU A 9 -19.72 -6.44 16.81
N PHE A 10 -20.43 -6.80 15.74
CA PHE A 10 -19.88 -7.55 14.62
C PHE A 10 -18.66 -6.88 13.99
N ARG A 11 -18.73 -5.57 13.70
CA ARG A 11 -17.61 -4.82 13.12
C ARG A 11 -16.39 -4.77 14.03
N VAL A 12 -16.60 -4.58 15.33
CA VAL A 12 -15.54 -4.61 16.34
C VAL A 12 -14.92 -6.00 16.43
N SER A 13 -15.73 -7.05 16.42
CA SER A 13 -15.23 -8.43 16.42
C SER A 13 -14.36 -8.73 15.20
N VAL A 14 -14.74 -8.28 14.00
CA VAL A 14 -13.92 -8.42 12.78
C VAL A 14 -12.57 -7.71 12.95
N ILE A 15 -12.54 -6.49 13.51
CA ILE A 15 -11.30 -5.77 13.76
C ILE A 15 -10.42 -6.54 14.76
N CYS A 16 -10.98 -7.06 15.85
CA CYS A 16 -10.22 -7.86 16.83
C CYS A 16 -9.64 -9.14 16.19
N ILE A 17 -10.41 -9.82 15.35
CA ILE A 17 -9.95 -10.99 14.58
C ILE A 17 -8.79 -10.61 13.66
N LEU A 18 -8.89 -9.47 12.95
CA LEU A 18 -7.83 -9.01 12.07
C LEU A 18 -6.55 -8.65 12.85
N ILE A 19 -6.67 -8.02 14.01
CA ILE A 19 -5.51 -7.74 14.89
C ILE A 19 -4.82 -9.06 15.26
N PHE A 20 -5.59 -10.03 15.74
CA PHE A 20 -5.06 -11.35 16.10
C PHE A 20 -4.39 -12.04 14.90
N ALA A 21 -5.02 -11.98 13.72
CA ALA A 21 -4.50 -12.58 12.49
C ALA A 21 -3.18 -11.90 12.04
N VAL A 22 -3.07 -10.56 12.14
CA VAL A 22 -1.82 -9.84 11.85
C VAL A 22 -0.70 -10.27 12.78
N ILE A 23 -0.96 -10.29 14.10
CA ILE A 23 0.06 -10.71 15.09
C ILE A 23 0.51 -12.15 14.80
N THR A 24 -0.45 -13.06 14.58
CA THR A 24 -0.15 -14.46 14.27
C THR A 24 0.65 -14.60 12.98
N SER A 25 0.27 -13.87 11.92
CA SER A 25 1.00 -13.90 10.64
C SER A 25 2.42 -13.36 10.76
N MET A 26 2.65 -12.32 11.57
CA MET A 26 3.98 -11.79 11.84
C MET A 26 4.84 -12.81 12.60
N ILE A 27 4.29 -13.49 13.59
CA ILE A 27 5.00 -14.56 14.33
C ILE A 27 5.35 -15.71 13.38
N ILE A 28 4.40 -16.18 12.57
CA ILE A 28 4.64 -17.25 11.59
C ILE A 28 5.73 -16.82 10.60
N SER A 29 5.70 -15.58 10.14
CA SER A 29 6.69 -15.02 9.22
C SER A 29 8.10 -14.91 9.83
N LEU A 30 8.21 -14.75 11.16
CA LEU A 30 9.49 -14.81 11.88
C LEU A 30 10.03 -16.24 11.97
N ILE A 31 9.15 -17.23 12.13
CA ILE A 31 9.54 -18.66 12.20
C ILE A 31 9.95 -19.18 10.82
N TRP A 32 9.15 -18.90 9.79
CA TRP A 32 9.33 -19.46 8.45
C TRP A 32 10.26 -18.60 7.58
N GLY A 33 11.28 -19.24 7.03
CA GLY A 33 12.27 -18.63 6.14
C GLY A 33 13.31 -19.67 5.68
N SER A 34 14.35 -19.24 4.98
CA SER A 34 15.43 -20.10 4.50
C SER A 34 16.19 -20.85 5.61
N THR A 35 16.21 -20.28 6.82
CA THR A 35 16.77 -20.92 8.03
C THR A 35 15.64 -21.13 9.03
N PRO A 36 15.47 -22.34 9.59
CA PRO A 36 14.46 -22.58 10.63
C PRO A 36 14.83 -21.83 11.91
N VAL A 37 13.86 -21.21 12.54
CA VAL A 37 14.00 -20.51 13.82
C VAL A 37 12.87 -20.96 14.74
N SER A 38 13.20 -21.27 16.00
CA SER A 38 12.22 -21.69 17.00
C SER A 38 11.50 -20.52 17.66
N LEU A 39 10.31 -20.78 18.21
CA LEU A 39 9.57 -19.79 19.00
C LEU A 39 10.34 -19.33 20.23
N ALA A 40 11.13 -20.21 20.84
CA ALA A 40 11.95 -19.90 22.00
C ALA A 40 13.06 -18.89 21.65
N GLU A 41 13.71 -19.05 20.49
CA GLU A 41 14.72 -18.11 20.01
C GLU A 41 14.11 -16.74 19.69
N ILE A 42 12.91 -16.71 19.10
CA ILE A 42 12.20 -15.44 18.84
C ILE A 42 11.90 -14.73 20.15
N TRP A 43 11.35 -15.46 21.13
CA TRP A 43 11.03 -14.90 22.43
C TRP A 43 12.28 -14.37 23.13
N HIS A 44 13.34 -15.16 23.14
CA HIS A 44 14.64 -14.74 23.73
C HIS A 44 15.18 -13.49 23.04
N THR A 45 15.18 -13.45 21.69
CA THR A 45 15.69 -12.30 20.91
C THR A 45 14.91 -11.02 21.17
N LEU A 46 13.58 -11.10 21.32
CA LEU A 46 12.74 -9.91 21.54
C LEU A 46 12.91 -9.33 22.96
N TRP A 47 13.33 -10.15 23.93
CA TRP A 47 13.44 -9.75 25.34
C TRP A 47 14.89 -9.61 25.84
N SER A 48 15.87 -10.22 25.16
CA SER A 48 17.28 -10.09 25.52
C SER A 48 17.93 -8.95 24.75
N SER A 49 18.78 -8.19 25.43
CA SER A 49 19.57 -7.11 24.81
C SER A 49 20.81 -7.62 24.05
N GLU A 50 21.10 -8.90 24.12
CA GLU A 50 22.31 -9.50 23.53
C GLU A 50 21.98 -10.27 22.24
N LEU A 51 22.47 -9.77 21.10
CA LEU A 51 22.35 -10.41 19.80
C LEU A 51 23.60 -11.25 19.50
N THR A 52 23.89 -12.22 20.38
CA THR A 52 25.13 -13.02 20.31
C THR A 52 25.03 -14.15 19.29
N ASP A 53 23.86 -14.72 19.10
CA ASP A 53 23.63 -15.86 18.24
C ASP A 53 23.25 -15.46 16.79
N THR A 54 23.62 -16.28 15.83
CA THR A 54 23.27 -16.08 14.42
C THR A 54 21.73 -16.00 14.22
N SER A 55 20.97 -16.82 14.94
CA SER A 55 19.51 -16.79 14.91
C SER A 55 18.95 -15.45 15.37
N SER A 56 19.47 -14.89 16.47
CA SER A 56 19.06 -13.58 17.00
C SER A 56 19.37 -12.44 16.02
N GLN A 57 20.53 -12.50 15.36
CA GLN A 57 20.89 -11.50 14.33
C GLN A 57 19.97 -11.59 13.10
N ILE A 58 19.62 -12.80 12.66
CA ILE A 58 18.68 -13.00 11.53
C ILE A 58 17.29 -12.47 11.90
N ILE A 59 16.81 -12.78 13.12
CA ILE A 59 15.49 -12.30 13.57
C ILE A 59 15.47 -10.78 13.63
N TRP A 60 16.42 -10.17 14.31
CA TRP A 60 16.40 -8.74 14.61
C TRP A 60 16.76 -7.86 13.42
N ASN A 61 17.81 -8.22 12.64
CA ASN A 61 18.31 -7.37 11.57
C ASN A 61 17.66 -7.62 10.21
N ILE A 62 17.06 -8.82 9.98
CA ILE A 62 16.53 -9.19 8.68
C ILE A 62 15.02 -9.41 8.73
N ARG A 63 14.52 -10.34 9.59
CA ARG A 63 13.11 -10.76 9.52
C ARG A 63 12.17 -9.76 10.15
N LEU A 64 12.50 -9.25 11.32
CA LEU A 64 11.62 -8.32 12.05
C LEU A 64 11.40 -7.02 11.29
N PRO A 65 12.44 -6.28 10.83
CA PRO A 65 12.22 -5.06 10.09
C PRO A 65 11.50 -5.31 8.75
N ARG A 66 11.79 -6.41 8.04
CA ARG A 66 11.09 -6.79 6.82
C ARG A 66 9.59 -7.01 7.08
N ASN A 67 9.22 -7.70 8.16
CA ASN A 67 7.83 -7.91 8.55
C ASN A 67 7.11 -6.60 8.89
N ILE A 68 7.77 -5.71 9.61
CA ILE A 68 7.23 -4.39 9.94
C ILE A 68 7.01 -3.57 8.65
N VAL A 69 7.99 -3.55 7.75
CA VAL A 69 7.84 -2.87 6.45
C VAL A 69 6.69 -3.48 5.65
N ALA A 70 6.57 -4.82 5.58
CA ALA A 70 5.47 -5.49 4.92
C ALA A 70 4.10 -5.04 5.48
N ALA A 71 3.95 -5.05 6.80
CA ALA A 71 2.72 -4.62 7.46
C ALA A 71 2.39 -3.14 7.19
N LEU A 72 3.37 -2.25 7.29
CA LEU A 72 3.20 -0.82 7.03
C LEU A 72 2.84 -0.53 5.57
N VAL A 73 3.55 -1.15 4.62
CA VAL A 73 3.28 -1.00 3.18
C VAL A 73 1.88 -1.49 2.85
N GLY A 74 1.49 -2.67 3.35
CA GLY A 74 0.16 -3.22 3.15
C GLY A 74 -0.94 -2.33 3.71
N ALA A 75 -0.77 -1.82 4.93
CA ALA A 75 -1.68 -0.89 5.57
C ALA A 75 -1.82 0.42 4.77
N CYS A 76 -0.69 1.02 4.37
CA CYS A 76 -0.67 2.27 3.62
C CYS A 76 -1.36 2.14 2.26
N LEU A 77 -1.06 1.10 1.48
CA LEU A 77 -1.66 0.88 0.16
C LEU A 77 -3.16 0.60 0.28
N ALA A 78 -3.58 -0.24 1.23
CA ALA A 78 -4.99 -0.57 1.43
C ALA A 78 -5.81 0.66 1.86
N VAL A 79 -5.31 1.46 2.81
CA VAL A 79 -6.00 2.69 3.25
C VAL A 79 -6.02 3.74 2.15
N SER A 80 -4.91 3.92 1.42
CA SER A 80 -4.87 4.80 0.25
C SER A 80 -5.94 4.41 -0.78
N GLY A 81 -6.04 3.13 -1.11
CA GLY A 81 -7.08 2.62 -1.99
C GLY A 81 -8.48 2.88 -1.48
N ALA A 82 -8.76 2.61 -0.19
CA ALA A 82 -10.06 2.87 0.43
C ALA A 82 -10.48 4.34 0.32
N ILE A 83 -9.54 5.26 0.56
CA ILE A 83 -9.78 6.70 0.43
C ILE A 83 -10.09 7.06 -1.03
N LEU A 84 -9.28 6.59 -1.99
CA LEU A 84 -9.47 6.92 -3.40
C LEU A 84 -10.78 6.35 -3.95
N GLN A 85 -11.19 5.17 -3.51
CA GLN A 85 -12.50 4.60 -3.85
C GLN A 85 -13.66 5.50 -3.38
N ALA A 86 -13.56 6.10 -2.18
CA ALA A 86 -14.54 7.06 -1.70
C ALA A 86 -14.54 8.36 -2.50
N VAL A 87 -13.34 8.94 -2.67
CA VAL A 87 -13.14 10.23 -3.36
C VAL A 87 -13.59 10.17 -4.81
N MET A 88 -13.27 9.08 -5.50
CA MET A 88 -13.61 8.87 -6.92
C MET A 88 -14.99 8.24 -7.11
N LYS A 89 -15.66 7.82 -6.04
CA LYS A 89 -16.93 7.06 -6.09
C LYS A 89 -16.85 5.89 -7.05
N ASN A 90 -15.71 5.25 -7.06
CA ASN A 90 -15.42 4.13 -7.93
C ASN A 90 -14.74 3.03 -7.10
N PRO A 91 -15.37 1.86 -6.92
CA PRO A 91 -14.77 0.76 -6.17
C PRO A 91 -13.50 0.19 -6.81
N LEU A 92 -13.25 0.55 -8.08
CA LEU A 92 -12.07 0.15 -8.85
C LEU A 92 -10.92 1.16 -8.76
N ALA A 93 -11.06 2.23 -7.96
CA ALA A 93 -9.99 3.20 -7.81
C ALA A 93 -8.83 2.61 -6.99
N ASP A 94 -7.63 2.85 -7.49
CA ASP A 94 -6.35 2.39 -6.92
C ASP A 94 -5.35 3.56 -6.92
N PRO A 95 -4.36 3.60 -6.02
CA PRO A 95 -3.32 4.62 -6.02
C PRO A 95 -2.58 4.82 -7.35
N GLN A 96 -2.54 3.79 -8.20
CA GLN A 96 -1.93 3.89 -9.53
C GLN A 96 -2.66 4.89 -10.44
N ILE A 97 -3.98 5.02 -10.30
CA ILE A 97 -4.80 5.96 -11.10
C ILE A 97 -4.41 7.42 -10.85
N VAL A 98 -3.89 7.75 -9.69
CA VAL A 98 -3.44 9.13 -9.34
C VAL A 98 -2.01 9.40 -9.80
N GLY A 99 -1.41 8.48 -10.56
CA GLY A 99 -0.06 8.65 -11.11
C GLY A 99 1.08 8.39 -10.12
N VAL A 100 0.78 8.01 -8.86
CA VAL A 100 1.79 7.77 -7.81
C VAL A 100 2.81 6.73 -8.26
N SER A 101 2.35 5.60 -8.76
CA SER A 101 3.22 4.50 -9.20
C SER A 101 4.09 4.86 -10.41
N SER A 102 3.52 5.56 -11.41
CA SER A 102 4.29 5.97 -12.60
C SER A 102 5.32 7.05 -12.27
N GLY A 103 4.98 7.99 -11.37
CA GLY A 103 5.91 9.00 -10.88
C GLY A 103 7.06 8.41 -10.08
N ALA A 104 6.76 7.53 -9.12
CA ALA A 104 7.77 6.79 -8.38
C ALA A 104 8.61 5.92 -9.32
N GLY A 105 7.95 5.24 -10.27
CA GLY A 105 8.58 4.37 -11.26
C GLY A 105 9.63 5.10 -12.07
N LEU A 106 9.26 6.21 -12.72
CA LEU A 106 10.20 6.98 -13.51
C LEU A 106 11.35 7.53 -12.66
N ALA A 107 11.04 8.11 -11.50
CA ALA A 107 12.04 8.69 -10.62
C ALA A 107 13.04 7.63 -10.10
N GLY A 108 12.56 6.45 -9.69
CA GLY A 108 13.41 5.35 -9.27
C GLY A 108 14.26 4.78 -10.40
N VAL A 109 13.67 4.57 -11.58
CA VAL A 109 14.38 4.07 -12.78
C VAL A 109 15.48 5.03 -13.21
N ILE A 110 15.24 6.35 -13.13
CA ILE A 110 16.28 7.37 -13.39
C ILE A 110 17.49 7.13 -12.49
N ILE A 111 17.30 6.91 -11.18
CA ILE A 111 18.42 6.70 -10.25
C ILE A 111 19.13 5.39 -10.58
N PHE A 112 18.42 4.27 -10.72
CA PHE A 112 19.06 2.99 -11.02
C PHE A 112 19.88 2.97 -12.31
N ILE A 113 19.41 3.68 -13.34
CA ILE A 113 20.04 3.64 -14.68
C ILE A 113 21.09 4.71 -14.86
N LEU A 114 20.79 5.99 -14.50
CA LEU A 114 21.66 7.11 -14.79
C LEU A 114 22.65 7.42 -13.66
N PHE A 115 22.33 6.98 -12.42
CA PHE A 115 23.15 7.23 -11.24
C PHE A 115 23.47 5.93 -10.48
N PRO A 116 24.15 4.95 -11.11
CA PRO A 116 24.49 3.68 -10.45
C PRO A 116 25.35 3.95 -9.20
N GLY A 117 25.05 3.24 -8.11
CA GLY A 117 25.69 3.43 -6.81
C GLY A 117 24.99 4.41 -5.87
N TYR A 118 23.95 5.12 -6.34
CA TYR A 118 23.10 5.99 -5.51
C TYR A 118 21.78 5.35 -5.12
N ASP A 119 21.72 4.01 -5.07
CA ASP A 119 20.48 3.26 -4.78
C ASP A 119 19.87 3.63 -3.42
N HIS A 120 20.69 4.09 -2.48
CA HIS A 120 20.25 4.53 -1.16
C HIS A 120 19.33 5.77 -1.19
N ILE A 121 19.39 6.61 -2.25
CA ILE A 121 18.50 7.76 -2.40
C ILE A 121 17.21 7.44 -3.14
N VAL A 122 17.06 6.24 -3.71
CA VAL A 122 15.84 5.82 -4.43
C VAL A 122 14.57 6.04 -3.62
N PRO A 123 14.49 5.71 -2.33
CA PRO A 123 13.27 5.97 -1.55
C PRO A 123 12.86 7.44 -1.55
N LEU A 124 13.79 8.35 -1.36
CA LEU A 124 13.50 9.79 -1.36
C LEU A 124 13.06 10.28 -2.75
N VAL A 125 13.81 9.91 -3.80
CA VAL A 125 13.54 10.37 -5.16
C VAL A 125 12.25 9.78 -5.70
N ALA A 126 11.99 8.50 -5.45
CA ALA A 126 10.73 7.84 -5.81
C ALA A 126 9.53 8.47 -5.08
N PHE A 127 9.67 8.79 -3.79
CA PHE A 127 8.64 9.50 -3.03
C PHE A 127 8.32 10.87 -3.65
N LEU A 128 9.35 11.66 -3.96
CA LEU A 128 9.18 12.98 -4.60
C LEU A 128 8.55 12.85 -6.00
N GLY A 129 8.98 11.86 -6.78
CA GLY A 129 8.40 11.57 -8.09
C GLY A 129 6.92 11.17 -8.01
N ALA A 130 6.56 10.34 -7.03
CA ALA A 130 5.17 9.95 -6.75
C ALA A 130 4.30 11.16 -6.40
N MET A 131 4.78 12.01 -5.49
CA MET A 131 4.07 13.22 -5.07
C MET A 131 3.94 14.25 -6.20
N ALA A 132 5.00 14.44 -6.99
CA ALA A 132 4.98 15.31 -8.16
C ALA A 132 3.95 14.85 -9.20
N ALA A 133 3.90 13.56 -9.49
CA ALA A 133 2.91 12.98 -10.41
C ALA A 133 1.48 13.14 -9.88
N ALA A 134 1.24 12.88 -8.60
CA ALA A 134 -0.07 13.08 -7.98
C ALA A 134 -0.51 14.56 -8.04
N MET A 135 0.39 15.49 -7.76
CA MET A 135 0.13 16.93 -7.90
C MET A 135 -0.16 17.32 -9.34
N MET A 136 0.60 16.77 -10.31
CA MET A 136 0.38 17.02 -11.75
C MET A 136 -1.01 16.52 -12.17
N VAL A 137 -1.39 15.30 -11.79
CA VAL A 137 -2.73 14.75 -12.09
C VAL A 137 -3.81 15.64 -11.50
N TYR A 138 -3.65 16.07 -10.25
CA TYR A 138 -4.64 16.91 -9.59
C TYR A 138 -4.75 18.29 -10.24
N ALA A 139 -3.63 18.92 -10.58
CA ALA A 139 -3.57 20.21 -11.27
C ALA A 139 -4.24 20.16 -12.65
N LEU A 140 -3.97 19.11 -13.44
CA LEU A 140 -4.58 18.91 -14.76
C LEU A 140 -6.08 18.60 -14.67
N ALA A 141 -6.52 17.92 -13.61
CA ALA A 141 -7.92 17.62 -13.36
C ALA A 141 -8.73 18.84 -12.87
N TRP A 142 -8.07 19.91 -12.43
CA TRP A 142 -8.69 21.08 -11.84
C TRP A 142 -9.32 21.97 -12.93
N LYS A 143 -10.63 22.13 -12.89
CA LYS A 143 -11.38 23.12 -13.70
C LYS A 143 -12.67 23.47 -12.98
N ASN A 144 -12.71 24.59 -12.26
CA ASN A 144 -13.85 25.01 -11.41
C ASN A 144 -14.29 23.91 -10.42
N GLY A 145 -13.32 23.25 -9.78
CA GLY A 145 -13.48 22.06 -8.94
C GLY A 145 -13.03 20.79 -9.62
N VAL A 146 -12.83 19.74 -8.83
CA VAL A 146 -12.31 18.45 -9.28
C VAL A 146 -13.43 17.43 -9.42
N ARG A 147 -13.60 16.89 -10.63
CA ARG A 147 -14.55 15.79 -10.89
C ARG A 147 -13.78 14.46 -10.94
N PRO A 148 -14.32 13.35 -10.38
CA PRO A 148 -13.70 12.03 -10.40
C PRO A 148 -13.22 11.58 -11.80
N SER A 149 -14.06 11.75 -12.82
CA SER A 149 -13.72 11.38 -14.20
C SER A 149 -12.48 12.12 -14.74
N ARG A 150 -12.28 13.39 -14.35
CA ARG A 150 -11.10 14.16 -14.78
C ARG A 150 -9.83 13.68 -14.10
N ILE A 151 -9.89 13.28 -12.82
CA ILE A 151 -8.73 12.68 -12.14
C ILE A 151 -8.32 11.41 -12.87
N ILE A 152 -9.27 10.55 -13.22
CA ILE A 152 -8.99 9.30 -13.93
C ILE A 152 -8.36 9.58 -15.30
N LEU A 153 -8.92 10.47 -16.10
CA LEU A 153 -8.39 10.80 -17.43
C LEU A 153 -7.00 11.44 -17.34
N ALA A 154 -6.80 12.40 -16.42
CA ALA A 154 -5.49 13.02 -16.19
C ALA A 154 -4.48 11.98 -15.70
N GLY A 155 -4.90 11.08 -14.81
CA GLY A 155 -4.06 9.99 -14.31
C GLY A 155 -3.59 9.04 -15.40
N VAL A 156 -4.47 8.62 -16.29
CA VAL A 156 -4.12 7.79 -17.45
C VAL A 156 -3.13 8.51 -18.36
N ALA A 157 -3.37 9.80 -18.67
CA ALA A 157 -2.47 10.58 -19.52
C ALA A 157 -1.09 10.76 -18.91
N VAL A 158 -1.02 11.13 -17.62
CA VAL A 158 0.24 11.29 -16.87
C VAL A 158 0.97 9.95 -16.76
N ALA A 159 0.27 8.86 -16.44
CA ALA A 159 0.86 7.53 -16.36
C ALA A 159 1.44 7.07 -17.71
N ALA A 160 0.74 7.32 -18.82
CA ALA A 160 1.25 7.01 -20.16
C ALA A 160 2.50 7.85 -20.50
N PHE A 161 2.49 9.14 -20.19
CA PHE A 161 3.63 10.02 -20.42
C PHE A 161 4.87 9.59 -19.60
N LEU A 162 4.72 9.38 -18.30
CA LEU A 162 5.80 8.94 -17.43
C LEU A 162 6.26 7.51 -17.76
N GLY A 163 5.33 6.64 -18.15
CA GLY A 163 5.61 5.28 -18.60
C GLY A 163 6.43 5.25 -19.89
N SER A 164 6.18 6.18 -20.83
CA SER A 164 7.01 6.30 -22.02
C SER A 164 8.45 6.69 -21.69
N GLY A 165 8.65 7.56 -20.67
CA GLY A 165 9.97 7.88 -20.15
C GLY A 165 10.69 6.67 -19.54
N ILE A 166 9.97 5.83 -18.76
CA ILE A 166 10.51 4.55 -18.26
C ILE A 166 10.93 3.67 -19.43
N SER A 167 10.05 3.46 -20.41
CA SER A 167 10.34 2.62 -21.57
C SER A 167 11.56 3.12 -22.37
N ALA A 168 11.69 4.42 -22.57
CA ALA A 168 12.85 5.01 -23.24
C ALA A 168 14.15 4.71 -22.49
N LEU A 169 14.18 4.89 -21.16
CA LEU A 169 15.35 4.57 -20.35
C LEU A 169 15.75 3.10 -20.41
N LEU A 170 14.75 2.20 -20.33
CA LEU A 170 15.00 0.76 -20.41
C LEU A 170 15.54 0.32 -21.80
N VAL A 171 15.11 0.99 -22.86
CA VAL A 171 15.59 0.69 -24.23
C VAL A 171 16.99 1.26 -24.47
N PHE A 172 17.24 2.51 -24.08
CA PHE A 172 18.54 3.14 -24.35
C PHE A 172 19.68 2.64 -23.46
N TYR A 173 19.37 2.10 -22.28
CA TYR A 173 20.33 1.64 -21.28
C TYR A 173 20.11 0.17 -20.90
N GLY A 174 19.88 -0.69 -21.89
CA GLY A 174 19.51 -2.10 -21.69
C GLY A 174 20.51 -2.93 -20.86
N ASP A 175 21.75 -2.51 -20.77
CA ASP A 175 22.82 -3.10 -19.94
C ASP A 175 22.68 -2.83 -18.43
N ARG A 176 21.89 -1.84 -18.03
CA ARG A 176 21.75 -1.37 -16.64
C ARG A 176 20.36 -1.56 -16.04
N VAL A 177 19.49 -2.32 -16.70
CA VAL A 177 18.08 -2.43 -16.34
C VAL A 177 17.77 -3.35 -15.18
N GLN A 178 18.67 -4.28 -14.80
CA GLN A 178 18.36 -5.37 -13.88
C GLN A 178 17.85 -4.88 -12.51
N GLY A 179 18.53 -3.91 -11.89
CA GLY A 179 18.10 -3.33 -10.60
C GLY A 179 16.77 -2.59 -10.71
N ALA A 180 16.58 -1.84 -11.81
CA ALA A 180 15.34 -1.11 -12.08
C ALA A 180 14.14 -2.08 -12.26
N LEU A 181 14.32 -3.17 -13.01
CA LEU A 181 13.28 -4.18 -13.22
C LEU A 181 12.87 -4.86 -11.92
N LEU A 182 13.83 -5.30 -11.10
CA LEU A 182 13.55 -5.91 -9.80
C LEU A 182 12.77 -4.96 -8.88
N TRP A 183 13.17 -3.68 -8.86
CA TRP A 183 12.46 -2.68 -8.05
C TRP A 183 11.06 -2.38 -8.60
N MET A 184 10.88 -2.33 -9.93
CA MET A 184 9.56 -2.12 -10.57
C MET A 184 8.58 -3.26 -10.32
N VAL A 185 9.05 -4.48 -10.16
CA VAL A 185 8.18 -5.63 -9.81
C VAL A 185 7.59 -5.49 -8.41
N GLY A 186 8.25 -4.74 -7.53
CA GLY A 186 7.85 -4.55 -6.14
C GLY A 186 8.23 -5.73 -5.25
N GLY A 187 9.06 -5.43 -4.25
CA GLY A 187 9.58 -6.46 -3.35
C GLY A 187 10.03 -5.90 -2.00
N LEU A 188 10.15 -6.81 -1.05
CA LEU A 188 10.56 -6.51 0.33
C LEU A 188 11.92 -7.14 0.68
N ALA A 189 12.58 -7.77 -0.29
CA ALA A 189 13.93 -8.31 -0.10
C ALA A 189 14.89 -7.21 0.33
N ALA A 190 15.82 -7.54 1.21
CA ALA A 190 16.83 -6.65 1.76
C ALA A 190 16.28 -5.37 2.45
N ARG A 191 15.02 -5.36 2.90
CA ARG A 191 14.49 -4.28 3.75
C ARG A 191 14.90 -4.51 5.19
N SER A 192 15.40 -3.45 5.83
CA SER A 192 16.01 -3.45 7.17
C SER A 192 15.52 -2.24 7.98
N TRP A 193 16.09 -2.00 9.15
CA TRP A 193 15.66 -0.91 10.04
C TRP A 193 15.63 0.49 9.41
N PRO A 194 16.60 0.92 8.59
CA PRO A 194 16.52 2.23 7.92
C PRO A 194 15.25 2.43 7.11
N GLN A 195 14.71 1.39 6.46
CA GLN A 195 13.44 1.50 5.73
C GLN A 195 12.24 1.59 6.69
N VAL A 196 12.30 0.94 7.85
CA VAL A 196 11.27 1.10 8.90
C VAL A 196 11.28 2.54 9.40
N GLU A 197 12.45 3.07 9.77
CA GLU A 197 12.62 4.43 10.30
C GLU A 197 12.08 5.50 9.35
N VAL A 198 12.30 5.32 8.04
CA VAL A 198 11.78 6.22 7.02
C VAL A 198 10.26 6.06 6.84
N LEU A 199 9.75 4.81 6.72
CA LEU A 199 8.34 4.58 6.40
C LEU A 199 7.41 4.85 7.59
N PHE A 200 7.84 4.51 8.81
CA PHE A 200 7.00 4.56 10.01
C PHE A 200 6.34 5.93 10.26
N PRO A 201 7.08 7.07 10.26
CA PRO A 201 6.45 8.36 10.49
C PRO A 201 5.43 8.73 9.41
N TYR A 202 5.72 8.47 8.12
CA TYR A 202 4.78 8.74 7.04
C TYR A 202 3.52 7.87 7.16
N ALA A 203 3.68 6.59 7.49
CA ALA A 203 2.58 5.66 7.67
C ALA A 203 1.69 6.11 8.83
N ILE A 204 2.26 6.37 10.01
CA ILE A 204 1.48 6.76 11.19
C ILE A 204 0.74 8.09 10.95
N VAL A 205 1.43 9.10 10.45
CA VAL A 205 0.81 10.41 10.15
C VAL A 205 -0.33 10.24 9.14
N GLY A 206 -0.07 9.55 8.03
CA GLY A 206 -1.08 9.32 6.99
C GLY A 206 -2.29 8.52 7.50
N LEU A 207 -2.07 7.45 8.28
CA LEU A 207 -3.13 6.62 8.87
C LEU A 207 -3.98 7.40 9.88
N ILE A 208 -3.36 8.24 10.72
CA ILE A 208 -4.07 9.12 11.66
C ILE A 208 -4.96 10.10 10.88
N PHE A 209 -4.42 10.80 9.88
CA PHE A 209 -5.21 11.73 9.07
C PHE A 209 -6.33 11.02 8.30
N ALA A 210 -6.10 9.81 7.80
CA ALA A 210 -7.12 8.98 7.19
C ALA A 210 -8.26 8.69 8.17
N CYS A 211 -7.97 8.24 9.39
CA CYS A 211 -8.96 7.95 10.42
C CYS A 211 -9.73 9.20 10.86
N LEU A 212 -9.05 10.35 11.00
CA LEU A 212 -9.70 11.64 11.28
C LEU A 212 -10.66 12.06 10.16
N GLY A 213 -10.38 11.68 8.91
CA GLY A 213 -11.21 11.91 7.74
C GLY A 213 -12.37 10.92 7.57
N ALA A 214 -12.43 9.82 8.33
CA ALA A 214 -13.36 8.71 8.13
C ALA A 214 -14.85 9.14 8.03
N LYS A 215 -15.31 9.98 8.94
CA LYS A 215 -16.70 10.50 8.90
C LYS A 215 -16.97 11.30 7.64
N ARG A 216 -16.01 12.12 7.20
CA ARG A 216 -16.13 12.92 5.97
C ARG A 216 -16.17 12.02 4.72
N LEU A 217 -15.39 10.94 4.70
CA LEU A 217 -15.42 9.93 3.63
C LEU A 217 -16.75 9.17 3.60
N THR A 218 -17.31 8.82 4.76
CA THR A 218 -18.64 8.21 4.85
C THR A 218 -19.71 9.12 4.26
N ILE A 219 -19.70 10.42 4.58
CA ILE A 219 -20.64 11.40 4.03
C ILE A 219 -20.39 11.59 2.52
N LEU A 220 -19.14 11.69 2.09
CA LEU A 220 -18.76 11.85 0.69
C LEU A 220 -19.24 10.69 -0.19
N SER A 221 -19.25 9.47 0.35
CA SER A 221 -19.71 8.26 -0.35
C SER A 221 -21.21 8.27 -0.66
N LEU A 222 -22.02 9.11 0.03
CA LEU A 222 -23.46 9.26 -0.22
C LEU A 222 -23.79 10.07 -1.48
N GLY A 223 -22.78 10.72 -2.10
CA GLY A 223 -22.97 11.57 -3.25
C GLY A 223 -22.69 13.05 -2.98
N ASP A 224 -22.27 13.79 -4.03
CA ASP A 224 -21.85 15.19 -3.86
C ASP A 224 -22.99 16.12 -3.41
N GLU A 225 -24.19 15.95 -3.97
CA GLU A 225 -25.35 16.75 -3.62
C GLU A 225 -25.80 16.48 -2.18
N THR A 226 -25.90 15.20 -1.81
CA THR A 226 -26.23 14.80 -0.43
C THR A 226 -25.18 15.29 0.55
N ALA A 227 -23.90 15.13 0.21
CA ALA A 227 -22.80 15.58 1.06
C ALA A 227 -22.80 17.10 1.27
N LYS A 228 -23.07 17.89 0.21
CA LYS A 228 -23.27 19.35 0.32
C LYS A 228 -24.47 19.71 1.18
N GLY A 229 -25.59 19.01 1.00
CA GLY A 229 -26.79 19.20 1.82
C GLY A 229 -26.56 18.95 3.32
N LEU A 230 -25.62 18.03 3.63
CA LEU A 230 -25.18 17.76 5.01
C LEU A 230 -24.05 18.71 5.49
N GLY A 231 -23.77 19.78 4.74
CA GLY A 231 -22.78 20.81 5.11
C GLY A 231 -21.32 20.44 4.85
N LEU A 232 -21.04 19.35 4.12
CA LEU A 232 -19.66 18.96 3.81
C LEU A 232 -19.07 19.87 2.72
N LYS A 233 -17.88 20.40 2.95
CA LYS A 233 -17.08 21.09 1.92
C LYS A 233 -16.43 20.04 0.99
N VAL A 234 -17.19 19.55 0.02
CA VAL A 234 -16.85 18.40 -0.84
C VAL A 234 -15.48 18.55 -1.50
N GLU A 235 -15.21 19.70 -2.15
CA GLU A 235 -13.94 19.92 -2.87
C GLU A 235 -12.74 19.92 -1.92
N GLN A 236 -12.86 20.56 -0.76
CA GLN A 236 -11.80 20.59 0.24
C GLN A 236 -11.54 19.19 0.83
N THR A 237 -12.63 18.46 1.14
CA THR A 237 -12.52 17.08 1.63
C THR A 237 -11.86 16.18 0.60
N ARG A 238 -12.25 16.31 -0.66
CA ARG A 238 -11.67 15.54 -1.78
C ARG A 238 -10.19 15.85 -1.93
N PHE A 239 -9.79 17.11 -1.92
CA PHE A 239 -8.38 17.52 -1.99
C PHE A 239 -7.56 16.93 -0.85
N VAL A 240 -7.96 17.17 0.40
CA VAL A 240 -7.22 16.72 1.58
C VAL A 240 -7.12 15.20 1.63
N MET A 241 -8.21 14.48 1.35
CA MET A 241 -8.20 13.02 1.38
C MET A 241 -7.37 12.43 0.23
N THR A 242 -7.39 13.03 -0.96
CA THR A 242 -6.51 12.61 -2.05
C THR A 242 -5.03 12.84 -1.69
N ALA A 243 -4.70 13.95 -1.05
CA ALA A 243 -3.34 14.22 -0.59
C ALA A 243 -2.87 13.19 0.46
N VAL A 244 -3.75 12.83 1.42
CA VAL A 244 -3.46 11.76 2.41
C VAL A 244 -3.25 10.40 1.71
N ALA A 245 -4.12 10.06 0.74
CA ALA A 245 -3.97 8.83 -0.03
C ALA A 245 -2.67 8.80 -0.83
N ALA A 246 -2.31 9.91 -1.48
CA ALA A 246 -1.06 10.03 -2.23
C ALA A 246 0.16 9.92 -1.31
N LEU A 247 0.14 10.53 -0.12
CA LEU A 247 1.20 10.43 0.89
C LEU A 247 1.43 8.97 1.32
N LEU A 248 0.35 8.26 1.68
CA LEU A 248 0.41 6.84 2.08
C LEU A 248 0.95 5.97 0.96
N ALA A 249 0.45 6.14 -0.26
CA ALA A 249 0.89 5.35 -1.40
C ALA A 249 2.34 5.68 -1.80
N ALA A 250 2.72 6.97 -1.82
CA ALA A 250 4.08 7.39 -2.14
C ALA A 250 5.11 6.84 -1.13
N GLY A 251 4.79 6.90 0.17
CA GLY A 251 5.62 6.29 1.21
C GLY A 251 5.78 4.79 1.04
N ALA A 252 4.71 4.07 0.75
CA ALA A 252 4.74 2.62 0.52
C ALA A 252 5.56 2.26 -0.73
N VAL A 253 5.27 2.91 -1.87
CA VAL A 253 5.93 2.62 -3.16
C VAL A 253 7.41 2.99 -3.14
N SER A 254 7.79 4.07 -2.47
CA SER A 254 9.19 4.49 -2.37
C SER A 254 10.08 3.44 -1.68
N ILE A 255 9.54 2.68 -0.75
CA ILE A 255 10.24 1.63 -0.02
C ILE A 255 10.11 0.27 -0.70
N ALA A 256 8.89 -0.12 -1.09
CA ALA A 256 8.61 -1.48 -1.56
C ALA A 256 8.61 -1.63 -3.09
N GLY A 257 8.73 -0.54 -3.84
CA GLY A 257 8.53 -0.54 -5.30
C GLY A 257 7.05 -0.64 -5.67
N LEU A 258 6.77 -1.01 -6.92
CA LEU A 258 5.42 -0.95 -7.48
C LEU A 258 4.62 -2.20 -7.11
N ILE A 259 3.88 -2.18 -6.01
CA ILE A 259 2.99 -3.27 -5.61
C ILE A 259 1.55 -2.90 -5.99
N GLY A 260 0.96 -3.68 -6.90
CA GLY A 260 -0.43 -3.51 -7.33
C GLY A 260 -1.43 -4.32 -6.52
N PHE A 261 -2.74 -4.10 -6.79
CA PHE A 261 -3.89 -4.83 -6.27
C PHE A 261 -4.20 -4.67 -4.78
N VAL A 262 -3.26 -4.30 -3.93
CA VAL A 262 -3.51 -4.12 -2.48
C VAL A 262 -4.59 -3.06 -2.25
N GLY A 263 -4.40 -1.88 -2.84
CA GLY A 263 -5.35 -0.76 -2.73
C GLY A 263 -6.70 -1.00 -3.40
N LEU A 264 -6.73 -1.89 -4.39
CA LEU A 264 -7.94 -2.25 -5.11
C LEU A 264 -8.75 -3.32 -4.37
N VAL A 265 -8.11 -4.43 -4.04
CA VAL A 265 -8.75 -5.65 -3.57
C VAL A 265 -9.13 -5.57 -2.09
N ILE A 266 -8.22 -5.11 -1.25
CA ILE A 266 -8.38 -5.17 0.21
C ILE A 266 -9.58 -4.37 0.73
N PRO A 267 -9.75 -3.08 0.36
CA PRO A 267 -10.91 -2.32 0.82
C PRO A 267 -12.22 -2.88 0.29
N HIS A 268 -12.21 -3.42 -0.94
CA HIS A 268 -13.39 -4.01 -1.53
C HIS A 268 -13.82 -5.27 -0.78
N MET A 269 -12.88 -6.21 -0.51
CA MET A 269 -13.14 -7.40 0.31
C MET A 269 -13.74 -7.04 1.66
N LEU A 270 -13.11 -6.08 2.34
CA LEU A 270 -13.55 -5.70 3.66
C LEU A 270 -14.93 -5.04 3.65
N ARG A 271 -15.22 -4.25 2.62
CA ARG A 271 -16.54 -3.62 2.42
C ARG A 271 -17.67 -4.64 2.32
N LEU A 272 -17.42 -5.78 1.69
CA LEU A 272 -18.39 -6.88 1.61
C LEU A 272 -18.71 -7.49 2.98
N ILE A 273 -17.76 -7.39 3.93
CA ILE A 273 -17.91 -7.97 5.28
C ILE A 273 -18.55 -6.95 6.24
N ILE A 274 -17.98 -5.74 6.35
CA ILE A 274 -18.37 -4.77 7.39
C ILE A 274 -19.18 -3.58 6.87
N GLY A 275 -19.38 -3.47 5.55
CA GLY A 275 -20.13 -2.38 4.90
C GLY A 275 -19.32 -1.11 4.67
N ASN A 276 -20.01 -0.01 4.32
CA ASN A 276 -19.43 1.23 3.83
C ASN A 276 -19.13 2.28 4.93
N ASP A 277 -19.08 1.91 6.19
CA ASP A 277 -18.74 2.84 7.27
C ASP A 277 -17.23 2.99 7.39
N TYR A 278 -16.71 4.12 6.93
CA TYR A 278 -15.26 4.39 6.88
C TYR A 278 -14.60 4.45 8.26
N ALA A 279 -15.37 4.64 9.35
CA ALA A 279 -14.84 4.57 10.71
C ALA A 279 -14.29 3.16 11.06
N TYR A 280 -14.87 2.13 10.45
CA TYR A 280 -14.41 0.73 10.58
C TYR A 280 -13.64 0.27 9.34
N LEU A 281 -14.03 0.76 8.16
CA LEU A 281 -13.43 0.33 6.89
C LEU A 281 -11.95 0.72 6.80
N LEU A 282 -11.55 1.92 7.25
CA LEU A 282 -10.14 2.35 7.18
C LEU A 282 -9.23 1.54 8.10
N PRO A 283 -9.50 1.43 9.42
CA PRO A 283 -8.65 0.61 10.29
C PRO A 283 -8.67 -0.88 9.91
N GLY A 284 -9.83 -1.39 9.51
CA GLY A 284 -9.91 -2.76 9.02
C GLY A 284 -9.13 -2.98 7.73
N SER A 285 -9.14 -2.02 6.78
CA SER A 285 -8.32 -2.09 5.56
C SER A 285 -6.83 -2.04 5.87
N ALA A 286 -6.41 -1.22 6.85
CA ALA A 286 -5.02 -1.21 7.30
C ALA A 286 -4.58 -2.58 7.81
N LEU A 287 -5.38 -3.19 8.68
CA LEU A 287 -5.09 -4.51 9.27
C LEU A 287 -5.11 -5.62 8.21
N LEU A 288 -6.15 -5.66 7.36
CA LEU A 288 -6.24 -6.68 6.32
C LEU A 288 -5.14 -6.52 5.28
N GLY A 289 -4.77 -5.28 4.92
CA GLY A 289 -3.64 -4.99 4.03
C GLY A 289 -2.31 -5.43 4.63
N ALA A 290 -2.08 -5.14 5.92
CA ALA A 290 -0.91 -5.62 6.65
C ALA A 290 -0.84 -7.15 6.64
N LEU A 291 -1.94 -7.82 6.99
CA LEU A 291 -2.04 -9.29 7.00
C LEU A 291 -1.70 -9.89 5.64
N VAL A 292 -2.38 -9.43 4.59
CA VAL A 292 -2.21 -9.98 3.24
C VAL A 292 -0.78 -9.78 2.73
N LEU A 293 -0.17 -8.62 3.00
CA LEU A 293 1.18 -8.37 2.50
C LEU A 293 2.25 -9.15 3.27
N VAL A 294 2.12 -9.30 4.60
CA VAL A 294 3.00 -10.15 5.41
C VAL A 294 2.90 -11.62 4.98
N VAL A 295 1.69 -12.12 4.76
CA VAL A 295 1.47 -13.49 4.28
C VAL A 295 2.05 -13.67 2.87
N SER A 296 1.77 -12.76 1.95
CA SER A 296 2.27 -12.82 0.57
C SER A 296 3.80 -12.78 0.51
N ASP A 297 4.45 -11.93 1.31
CA ASP A 297 5.91 -11.89 1.40
C ASP A 297 6.47 -13.19 1.98
N THR A 298 5.82 -13.75 3.01
CA THR A 298 6.23 -15.03 3.61
C THR A 298 6.12 -16.18 2.61
N VAL A 299 5.01 -16.25 1.86
CA VAL A 299 4.81 -17.24 0.79
C VAL A 299 5.89 -17.08 -0.28
N GLY A 300 6.17 -15.84 -0.74
CA GLY A 300 7.21 -15.58 -1.74
C GLY A 300 8.62 -15.99 -1.31
N ARG A 301 8.91 -15.92 -0.01
CA ARG A 301 10.22 -16.37 0.55
C ARG A 301 10.35 -17.88 0.66
N VAL A 302 9.26 -18.59 0.89
CA VAL A 302 9.29 -20.03 1.22
C VAL A 302 9.02 -20.89 0.00
N MET A 303 8.16 -20.44 -0.92
CA MET A 303 7.59 -21.26 -2.00
C MET A 303 8.62 -21.82 -2.98
N TRP A 304 9.66 -21.07 -3.29
CA TRP A 304 10.74 -21.46 -4.21
C TRP A 304 12.15 -21.32 -3.61
N SER A 305 12.29 -21.47 -2.29
CA SER A 305 13.60 -21.40 -1.64
C SER A 305 14.65 -22.25 -2.38
N PRO A 306 15.87 -21.73 -2.67
CA PRO A 306 16.43 -20.49 -2.14
C PRO A 306 16.10 -19.20 -2.93
N ILE A 307 15.33 -19.30 -4.02
CA ILE A 307 14.93 -18.13 -4.83
C ILE A 307 13.72 -17.46 -4.17
N GLU A 308 13.83 -16.17 -3.87
CA GLU A 308 12.73 -15.40 -3.34
C GLU A 308 11.88 -14.81 -4.47
N VAL A 309 10.57 -15.05 -4.44
CA VAL A 309 9.62 -14.44 -5.38
C VAL A 309 9.19 -13.07 -4.83
N PRO A 310 9.40 -11.98 -5.58
CA PRO A 310 8.94 -10.66 -5.17
C PRO A 310 7.45 -10.63 -4.83
N VAL A 311 7.08 -9.96 -3.74
CA VAL A 311 5.69 -9.91 -3.24
C VAL A 311 4.74 -9.30 -4.27
N GLY A 312 5.21 -8.40 -5.14
CA GLY A 312 4.40 -7.81 -6.21
C GLY A 312 3.91 -8.86 -7.22
N ILE A 313 4.71 -9.89 -7.53
CA ILE A 313 4.29 -11.02 -8.38
C ILE A 313 3.18 -11.81 -7.70
N ILE A 314 3.34 -12.13 -6.42
CA ILE A 314 2.33 -12.86 -5.64
C ILE A 314 1.02 -12.08 -5.61
N MET A 315 1.08 -10.78 -5.33
CA MET A 315 -0.09 -9.92 -5.30
C MET A 315 -0.78 -9.80 -6.66
N ALA A 316 -0.04 -9.70 -7.76
CA ALA A 316 -0.60 -9.66 -9.10
C ALA A 316 -1.25 -11.00 -9.49
N PHE A 317 -0.58 -12.11 -9.17
CA PHE A 317 -1.05 -13.46 -9.51
C PHE A 317 -2.36 -13.82 -8.81
N PHE A 318 -2.52 -13.46 -7.54
CA PHE A 318 -3.76 -13.72 -6.79
C PHE A 318 -4.76 -12.57 -6.90
N GLY A 319 -4.30 -11.33 -6.96
CA GLY A 319 -5.15 -10.13 -6.98
C GLY A 319 -5.94 -9.98 -8.29
N ALA A 320 -5.33 -10.23 -9.45
CA ALA A 320 -6.00 -10.07 -10.72
C ALA A 320 -7.14 -11.09 -10.94
N PRO A 321 -6.97 -12.41 -10.73
CA PRO A 321 -8.07 -13.35 -10.84
C PRO A 321 -9.18 -13.09 -9.82
N PHE A 322 -8.81 -12.75 -8.58
CA PHE A 322 -9.79 -12.42 -7.55
C PHE A 322 -10.61 -11.18 -7.95
N PHE A 323 -9.98 -10.17 -8.50
CA PHE A 323 -10.66 -8.97 -8.99
C PHE A 323 -11.62 -9.29 -10.16
N LEU A 324 -11.21 -10.11 -11.12
CA LEU A 324 -12.07 -10.56 -12.20
C LEU A 324 -13.28 -11.36 -11.70
N TYR A 325 -13.09 -12.19 -10.67
CA TYR A 325 -14.19 -12.89 -10.01
C TYR A 325 -15.20 -11.92 -9.38
N LEU A 326 -14.71 -10.88 -8.69
CA LEU A 326 -15.59 -9.86 -8.09
C LEU A 326 -16.38 -9.09 -9.14
N LEU A 327 -15.74 -8.67 -10.24
CA LEU A 327 -16.42 -7.99 -11.36
C LEU A 327 -17.56 -8.82 -11.95
N ARG A 328 -17.38 -10.15 -12.01
CA ARG A 328 -18.43 -11.05 -12.54
C ARG A 328 -19.58 -11.25 -11.58
N ARG A 329 -19.35 -11.11 -10.27
CA ARG A 329 -20.37 -11.32 -9.24
C ARG A 329 -21.25 -10.07 -9.03
N ASP A 330 -20.73 -8.88 -9.24
CA ASP A 330 -21.45 -7.62 -9.07
C ASP A 330 -22.31 -7.22 -10.29
N ASN A 331 -22.27 -8.01 -11.37
CA ASN A 331 -23.17 -7.97 -12.51
C ASN A 331 -24.20 -9.10 -12.42
#